data_cb3d16593a4b9957152000edbd160460
#
_entry.id   cb3d16593a4b9957152000edbd160460
#
_cell.length_a   1.000
_cell.length_b   1.000
_cell.length_c   1.000
_cell.angle_alpha   90.00
_cell.angle_beta   90.00
_cell.angle_gamma   90.00
#
_symmetry.space_group_name_H-M   'P 1'
#
loop_
_entity.id
_entity.type
_entity.pdbx_description
1 polymer ?
#
loop_
_entity_poly.entity_id
_entity_poly.type
_entity_poly.pdbx_seq_one_letter_code
_entity_poly.pdbx_strand_id
1 'polypeptide(L)'
;MCNENLKHAPIMPIAAKPSQYGIDPSLVKRRVAELPGMCSLRLAELFPELPPVIYPGGQDALDKLYQVAMEELRKVDMSFIKPGQSVNILASHHGFTLLGGQPYAILIKATRDAIIEKTGCKDVRLRAGVGMRFRETEEYIRRYQLDEYFGPGKTKGVAPIDEGIPIETEVGTLYGIKAVYDADWIVHCHHTDVREVHFHRQVDKAVKPFGMSYARIETRSTYHQNLGPRAANFTARAIFESPFVQSKFAFASFLNVGPHGVIGVDAD
;
A
#
# COMPACT_ATOMS: atom_id res chain seq x y z
N MET A 1 -28.28 -2.18 -6.74
CA MET A 1 -28.08 -2.64 -8.13
C MET A 1 -26.59 -2.62 -8.40
N CYS A 2 -25.96 -3.78 -8.51
CA CYS A 2 -24.56 -3.85 -8.91
C CYS A 2 -24.46 -3.44 -10.37
N ASN A 3 -23.65 -2.45 -10.65
CA ASN A 3 -23.45 -1.94 -11.99
C ASN A 3 -22.64 -2.98 -12.79
N GLU A 4 -23.25 -3.64 -13.78
CA GLU A 4 -22.64 -4.70 -14.60
C GLU A 4 -21.54 -4.21 -15.54
N ASN A 5 -21.25 -2.90 -15.55
CA ASN A 5 -20.25 -2.29 -16.42
C ASN A 5 -18.85 -2.13 -15.81
N LEU A 6 -18.57 -2.77 -14.68
CA LEU A 6 -17.19 -2.86 -14.17
C LEU A 6 -16.37 -3.84 -15.02
N LYS A 7 -16.03 -3.46 -16.25
CA LYS A 7 -15.02 -4.13 -17.08
C LYS A 7 -13.61 -3.86 -16.53
N HIS A 8 -13.40 -4.21 -15.29
CA HIS A 8 -12.06 -4.34 -14.76
C HIS A 8 -11.67 -5.81 -14.83
N ALA A 9 -10.37 -6.05 -14.96
CA ALA A 9 -9.80 -7.38 -15.08
C ALA A 9 -10.61 -8.37 -14.23
N PRO A 10 -11.07 -9.47 -14.79
CA PRO A 10 -12.01 -10.34 -14.12
C PRO A 10 -11.44 -10.67 -12.75
N ILE A 11 -12.23 -10.42 -11.69
CA ILE A 11 -11.90 -10.95 -10.38
C ILE A 11 -11.82 -12.45 -10.60
N MET A 12 -10.60 -12.97 -10.72
CA MET A 12 -10.41 -14.41 -10.79
C MET A 12 -11.11 -14.98 -9.58
N PRO A 13 -12.12 -15.82 -9.75
CA PRO A 13 -12.73 -16.48 -8.62
C PRO A 13 -11.59 -17.22 -7.94
N ILE A 14 -11.28 -16.84 -6.71
CA ILE A 14 -10.43 -17.65 -5.86
C ILE A 14 -11.18 -18.97 -5.80
N ALA A 15 -10.65 -20.00 -6.46
CA ALA A 15 -11.20 -21.33 -6.34
C ALA A 15 -11.17 -21.66 -4.85
N ALA A 16 -12.32 -21.58 -4.21
CA ALA A 16 -12.43 -21.85 -2.80
C ALA A 16 -12.03 -23.30 -2.59
N LYS A 17 -10.79 -23.53 -2.19
CA LYS A 17 -10.41 -24.86 -1.70
C LYS A 17 -11.33 -25.14 -0.52
N PRO A 18 -11.88 -26.37 -0.42
CA PRO A 18 -12.66 -26.76 0.74
C PRO A 18 -11.89 -26.37 2.00
N SER A 19 -12.49 -25.59 2.87
CA SER A 19 -11.83 -25.16 4.08
C SER A 19 -11.53 -26.39 4.93
N GLN A 20 -10.27 -26.61 5.24
CA GLN A 20 -9.85 -27.65 6.19
C GLN A 20 -10.44 -27.43 7.60
N TYR A 21 -11.07 -26.29 7.85
CA TYR A 21 -11.69 -25.91 9.11
C TYR A 21 -13.20 -26.17 9.16
N GLY A 22 -13.76 -26.92 8.20
CA GLY A 22 -15.16 -27.30 8.21
C GLY A 22 -16.16 -26.15 8.02
N ILE A 23 -15.73 -25.04 7.44
CA ILE A 23 -16.63 -23.94 7.12
C ILE A 23 -17.59 -24.40 6.01
N ASP A 24 -18.89 -24.28 6.26
CA ASP A 24 -19.92 -24.59 5.27
C ASP A 24 -19.70 -23.78 3.98
N PRO A 25 -19.43 -24.40 2.83
CA PRO A 25 -19.20 -23.70 1.58
C PRO A 25 -20.38 -22.83 1.13
N SER A 26 -21.60 -23.14 1.60
CA SER A 26 -22.80 -22.34 1.31
C SER A 26 -22.74 -20.94 1.94
N LEU A 27 -22.03 -20.78 3.05
CA LEU A 27 -21.85 -19.49 3.71
C LEU A 27 -20.95 -18.54 2.92
N VAL A 28 -20.00 -19.09 2.17
CA VAL A 28 -19.05 -18.28 1.36
C VAL A 28 -19.75 -17.59 0.17
N LYS A 29 -20.88 -18.11 -0.27
CA LYS A 29 -21.69 -17.56 -1.37
C LYS A 29 -22.72 -16.51 -0.91
N ARG A 30 -22.96 -16.41 0.40
CA ARG A 30 -23.92 -15.45 0.94
C ARG A 30 -23.28 -14.06 1.10
N ARG A 31 -24.02 -13.04 0.77
CA ARG A 31 -23.63 -11.68 1.14
C ARG A 31 -23.72 -11.54 2.65
N VAL A 32 -22.85 -10.74 3.24
CA VAL A 32 -22.88 -10.48 4.69
C VAL A 32 -24.27 -10.02 5.15
N ALA A 33 -24.96 -9.19 4.35
CA ALA A 33 -26.32 -8.73 4.63
C ALA A 33 -27.39 -9.85 4.64
N GLU A 34 -27.11 -11.00 4.10
CA GLU A 34 -28.02 -12.16 4.05
C GLU A 34 -27.82 -13.12 5.24
N LEU A 35 -26.84 -12.85 6.09
CA LEU A 35 -26.59 -13.67 7.28
C LEU A 35 -27.64 -13.36 8.36
N PRO A 36 -28.12 -14.37 9.10
CA PRO A 36 -29.09 -14.17 10.17
C PRO A 36 -28.58 -13.18 11.24
N GLY A 37 -29.41 -12.27 11.64
CA GLY A 37 -29.09 -11.27 12.66
C GLY A 37 -28.24 -10.09 12.18
N MET A 38 -27.92 -10.03 10.88
CA MET A 38 -27.22 -8.88 10.29
C MET A 38 -28.21 -7.76 9.93
N CYS A 39 -27.83 -6.55 10.26
CA CYS A 39 -28.50 -5.34 9.77
C CYS A 39 -27.50 -4.49 8.97
N SER A 40 -28.00 -3.75 8.00
CA SER A 40 -27.24 -2.80 7.21
C SER A 40 -27.64 -1.38 7.59
N LEU A 41 -26.66 -0.57 7.96
CA LEU A 41 -26.84 0.85 8.24
C LEU A 41 -25.99 1.64 7.23
N ARG A 42 -26.57 2.73 6.72
CA ARG A 42 -25.81 3.66 5.86
C ARG A 42 -25.10 4.67 6.73
N LEU A 43 -23.78 4.68 6.63
CA LEU A 43 -22.96 5.59 7.44
C LEU A 43 -23.30 7.07 7.21
N ALA A 44 -23.62 7.45 5.97
CA ALA A 44 -24.02 8.82 5.66
C ALA A 44 -25.36 9.25 6.30
N GLU A 45 -26.23 8.29 6.65
CA GLU A 45 -27.46 8.57 7.38
C GLU A 45 -27.19 8.77 8.88
N LEU A 46 -26.18 8.10 9.41
CA LEU A 46 -25.77 8.21 10.82
C LEU A 46 -24.85 9.41 11.07
N PHE A 47 -24.02 9.76 10.11
CA PHE A 47 -23.01 10.81 10.19
C PHE A 47 -23.05 11.69 8.93
N PRO A 48 -24.02 12.60 8.83
CA PRO A 48 -24.20 13.45 7.64
C PRO A 48 -23.03 14.43 7.40
N GLU A 49 -22.21 14.68 8.42
CA GLU A 49 -21.00 15.52 8.35
C GLU A 49 -19.78 14.83 7.80
N LEU A 50 -19.86 13.55 7.42
CA LEU A 50 -18.71 12.85 6.83
C LEU A 50 -18.28 13.53 5.53
N PRO A 51 -16.97 13.65 5.30
CA PRO A 51 -16.45 14.19 4.05
C PRO A 51 -16.97 13.42 2.83
N PRO A 52 -17.20 14.10 1.71
CA PRO A 52 -17.63 13.43 0.49
C PRO A 52 -16.60 12.41 0.01
N VAL A 53 -17.09 11.26 -0.46
CA VAL A 53 -16.25 10.20 -1.02
C VAL A 53 -15.78 10.60 -2.41
N ILE A 54 -14.47 10.51 -2.64
CA ILE A 54 -13.86 10.70 -3.97
C ILE A 54 -14.02 9.44 -4.81
N TYR A 55 -13.84 8.28 -4.18
CA TYR A 55 -14.00 6.98 -4.83
C TYR A 55 -15.12 6.16 -4.19
N PRO A 56 -16.33 6.21 -4.76
CA PRO A 56 -17.44 5.35 -4.36
C PRO A 56 -17.50 4.02 -5.14
N GLY A 57 -16.60 3.81 -6.10
CA GLY A 57 -16.58 2.71 -7.06
C GLY A 57 -16.84 3.16 -8.50
N GLY A 58 -16.46 2.32 -9.47
CA GLY A 58 -16.62 2.59 -10.90
C GLY A 58 -15.42 3.25 -11.59
N GLN A 59 -15.39 3.20 -12.93
CA GLN A 59 -14.27 3.70 -13.72
C GLN A 59 -14.14 5.22 -13.66
N ASP A 60 -15.24 5.93 -13.80
CA ASP A 60 -15.23 7.41 -13.76
C ASP A 60 -14.67 7.93 -12.43
N ALA A 61 -14.93 7.20 -11.34
CA ALA A 61 -14.40 7.54 -10.04
C ALA A 61 -12.88 7.28 -9.94
N LEU A 62 -12.35 6.30 -10.66
CA LEU A 62 -10.90 6.08 -10.74
C LEU A 62 -10.20 7.21 -11.50
N ASP A 63 -10.79 7.70 -12.58
CA ASP A 63 -10.25 8.82 -13.34
C ASP A 63 -10.24 10.10 -12.50
N LYS A 64 -11.33 10.35 -11.75
CA LYS A 64 -11.38 11.45 -10.78
C LYS A 64 -10.32 11.32 -9.69
N LEU A 65 -10.16 10.12 -9.13
CA LEU A 65 -9.13 9.85 -8.12
C LEU A 65 -7.72 10.09 -8.66
N TYR A 66 -7.45 9.68 -9.91
CA TYR A 66 -6.19 9.95 -10.57
C TYR A 66 -5.91 11.46 -10.67
N GLN A 67 -6.90 12.25 -11.09
CA GLN A 67 -6.75 13.72 -11.19
C GLN A 67 -6.45 14.33 -9.82
N VAL A 68 -7.20 13.96 -8.78
CA VAL A 68 -6.97 14.45 -7.41
C VAL A 68 -5.55 14.05 -6.94
N ALA A 69 -5.11 12.82 -7.20
CA ALA A 69 -3.78 12.38 -6.83
C ALA A 69 -2.69 13.19 -7.56
N MET A 70 -2.86 13.45 -8.86
CA MET A 70 -1.92 14.27 -9.62
C MET A 70 -1.87 15.72 -9.12
N GLU A 71 -3.02 16.30 -8.75
CA GLU A 71 -3.08 17.65 -8.19
C GLU A 71 -2.28 17.76 -6.88
N GLU A 72 -2.43 16.79 -5.97
CA GLU A 72 -1.67 16.77 -4.71
C GLU A 72 -0.18 16.53 -4.96
N LEU A 73 0.16 15.54 -5.78
CA LEU A 73 1.55 15.21 -6.10
C LEU A 73 2.32 16.34 -6.80
N ARG A 74 1.63 17.20 -7.56
CA ARG A 74 2.25 18.38 -8.17
C ARG A 74 2.70 19.42 -7.15
N LYS A 75 2.14 19.44 -5.95
CA LYS A 75 2.54 20.35 -4.87
C LYS A 75 3.87 19.94 -4.21
N VAL A 76 4.20 18.65 -4.24
CA VAL A 76 5.43 18.12 -3.62
C VAL A 76 6.66 18.67 -4.32
N ASP A 77 7.65 19.12 -3.56
CA ASP A 77 8.96 19.45 -4.11
C ASP A 77 9.72 18.17 -4.47
N MET A 78 10.00 17.98 -5.75
CA MET A 78 10.79 16.88 -6.28
C MET A 78 12.06 17.39 -7.00
N SER A 79 12.44 18.64 -6.80
CA SER A 79 13.53 19.28 -7.52
C SER A 79 14.90 18.63 -7.28
N PHE A 80 15.06 17.88 -6.20
CA PHE A 80 16.27 17.15 -5.86
C PHE A 80 16.43 15.84 -6.64
N ILE A 81 15.34 15.26 -7.20
CA ILE A 81 15.40 14.10 -8.07
C ILE A 81 15.84 14.55 -9.47
N LYS A 82 16.93 13.99 -10.00
CA LYS A 82 17.49 14.41 -11.29
C LYS A 82 17.22 13.38 -12.40
N PRO A 83 17.13 13.83 -13.66
CA PRO A 83 17.15 12.91 -14.80
C PRO A 83 18.36 11.98 -14.73
N GLY A 84 18.18 10.69 -15.00
CA GLY A 84 19.23 9.69 -14.93
C GLY A 84 19.42 9.01 -13.57
N GLN A 85 18.78 9.53 -12.52
CA GLN A 85 18.67 8.82 -11.25
C GLN A 85 17.56 7.76 -11.30
N SER A 86 17.52 6.92 -10.28
CA SER A 86 16.52 5.86 -10.10
C SER A 86 15.63 6.14 -8.89
N VAL A 87 14.35 5.81 -9.01
CA VAL A 87 13.35 5.96 -7.95
C VAL A 87 12.61 4.64 -7.74
N ASN A 88 12.60 4.12 -6.52
CA ASN A 88 11.75 3.01 -6.13
C ASN A 88 10.46 3.54 -5.47
N ILE A 89 9.32 3.29 -6.07
CA ILE A 89 8.01 3.46 -5.43
C ILE A 89 7.75 2.22 -4.59
N LEU A 90 7.60 2.43 -3.29
CA LEU A 90 7.38 1.36 -2.32
C LEU A 90 5.88 1.19 -2.07
N ALA A 91 5.38 -0.01 -2.27
CA ALA A 91 3.99 -0.37 -2.03
C ALA A 91 3.90 -1.58 -1.10
N SER A 92 2.82 -1.67 -0.33
CA SER A 92 2.57 -2.83 0.53
C SER A 92 1.29 -3.55 0.15
N HIS A 93 1.22 -4.86 0.42
CA HIS A 93 0.04 -5.67 0.11
C HIS A 93 -1.25 -5.14 0.75
N HIS A 94 -1.16 -4.46 1.90
CA HIS A 94 -2.33 -3.90 2.57
C HIS A 94 -3.09 -2.88 1.70
N GLY A 95 -2.38 -2.07 0.92
CA GLY A 95 -3.01 -1.13 0.00
C GLY A 95 -3.80 -1.86 -1.11
N PHE A 96 -3.25 -2.96 -1.62
CA PHE A 96 -3.92 -3.75 -2.67
C PHE A 96 -5.17 -4.51 -2.19
N THR A 97 -5.38 -4.63 -0.90
CA THR A 97 -6.60 -5.22 -0.32
C THR A 97 -7.65 -4.17 0.06
N LEU A 98 -7.29 -2.89 -0.01
CA LEU A 98 -8.17 -1.79 0.33
C LEU A 98 -9.18 -1.53 -0.80
N LEU A 99 -10.48 -1.58 -0.49
CA LEU A 99 -11.56 -1.28 -1.43
C LEU A 99 -11.38 -1.99 -2.80
N GLY A 100 -10.92 -3.23 -2.77
CA GLY A 100 -10.63 -4.00 -3.99
C GLY A 100 -9.31 -3.66 -4.66
N GLY A 101 -8.48 -2.79 -4.07
CA GLY A 101 -7.12 -2.48 -4.52
C GLY A 101 -7.00 -1.49 -5.68
N GLN A 102 -8.06 -1.25 -6.42
CA GLN A 102 -8.05 -0.33 -7.57
C GLN A 102 -7.63 1.10 -7.20
N PRO A 103 -8.17 1.72 -6.13
CA PRO A 103 -7.77 3.07 -5.74
C PRO A 103 -6.27 3.17 -5.42
N TYR A 104 -5.73 2.14 -4.81
CA TYR A 104 -4.31 2.09 -4.49
C TYR A 104 -3.42 1.96 -5.73
N ALA A 105 -3.83 1.13 -6.70
CA ALA A 105 -3.15 1.02 -7.97
C ALA A 105 -3.15 2.36 -8.74
N ILE A 106 -4.24 3.13 -8.65
CA ILE A 106 -4.32 4.48 -9.23
C ILE A 106 -3.35 5.44 -8.55
N LEU A 107 -3.25 5.44 -7.21
CA LEU A 107 -2.26 6.26 -6.50
C LEU A 107 -0.84 5.94 -6.95
N ILE A 108 -0.49 4.65 -7.07
CA ILE A 108 0.84 4.20 -7.54
C ILE A 108 1.12 4.71 -8.96
N LYS A 109 0.14 4.62 -9.87
CA LYS A 109 0.26 5.12 -11.24
C LYS A 109 0.45 6.63 -11.27
N ALA A 110 -0.37 7.38 -10.54
CA ALA A 110 -0.27 8.83 -10.43
C ALA A 110 1.09 9.26 -9.83
N THR A 111 1.57 8.57 -8.79
CA THR A 111 2.88 8.86 -8.19
C THR A 111 4.01 8.66 -9.18
N ARG A 112 4.00 7.58 -9.97
CA ARG A 112 4.97 7.38 -11.05
C ARG A 112 4.95 8.52 -12.07
N ASP A 113 3.76 8.86 -12.54
CA ASP A 113 3.61 9.85 -13.60
C ASP A 113 3.99 11.25 -13.14
N ALA A 114 3.65 11.62 -11.90
CA ALA A 114 4.07 12.89 -11.30
C ALA A 114 5.60 12.99 -11.18
N ILE A 115 6.29 11.92 -10.77
CA ILE A 115 7.75 11.87 -10.72
C ILE A 115 8.32 12.11 -12.12
N ILE A 116 7.84 11.39 -13.13
CA ILE A 116 8.33 11.52 -14.51
C ILE A 116 8.06 12.93 -15.05
N GLU A 117 6.84 13.45 -14.84
CA GLU A 117 6.42 14.78 -15.31
C GLU A 117 7.29 15.88 -14.72
N LYS A 118 7.51 15.86 -13.40
CA LYS A 118 8.21 16.94 -12.68
C LYS A 118 9.73 16.88 -12.80
N THR A 119 10.30 15.68 -12.90
CA THR A 119 11.76 15.50 -12.76
C THR A 119 12.46 15.04 -14.03
N GLY A 120 11.71 14.51 -15.00
CA GLY A 120 12.27 13.84 -16.18
C GLY A 120 12.96 12.51 -15.87
N CYS A 121 12.89 12.02 -14.63
CA CYS A 121 13.44 10.73 -14.24
C CYS A 121 12.65 9.59 -14.91
N LYS A 122 13.34 8.77 -15.72
CA LYS A 122 12.71 7.64 -16.45
C LYS A 122 12.89 6.29 -15.77
N ASP A 123 13.79 6.19 -14.79
CA ASP A 123 14.02 4.95 -14.05
C ASP A 123 13.19 4.90 -12.78
N VAL A 124 11.88 4.96 -12.95
CA VAL A 124 10.91 4.81 -11.86
C VAL A 124 10.43 3.36 -11.81
N ARG A 125 10.62 2.74 -10.66
CA ARG A 125 10.37 1.31 -10.44
C ARG A 125 9.35 1.11 -9.32
N LEU A 126 8.62 -0.01 -9.35
CA LEU A 126 7.72 -0.44 -8.26
C LEU A 126 8.35 -1.60 -7.49
N ARG A 127 8.38 -1.48 -6.17
CA ARG A 127 8.76 -2.54 -5.22
C ARG A 127 7.59 -2.79 -4.28
N ALA A 128 6.90 -3.91 -4.50
CA ALA A 128 5.70 -4.25 -3.73
C ALA A 128 6.03 -5.29 -2.67
N GLY A 129 6.03 -4.87 -1.41
CA GLY A 129 6.35 -5.73 -0.27
C GLY A 129 5.14 -6.44 0.30
N VAL A 130 5.37 -7.65 0.82
CA VAL A 130 4.35 -8.48 1.45
C VAL A 130 4.58 -8.59 2.96
N GLY A 131 3.49 -8.68 3.74
CA GLY A 131 3.57 -8.91 5.18
C GLY A 131 3.98 -10.35 5.52
N MET A 132 3.07 -11.29 5.36
CA MET A 132 3.24 -12.68 5.81
C MET A 132 3.20 -13.70 4.66
N ARG A 133 2.68 -13.34 3.49
CA ARG A 133 2.50 -14.25 2.35
C ARG A 133 3.54 -13.97 1.28
N PHE A 134 4.15 -15.04 0.78
CA PHE A 134 5.18 -14.94 -0.25
C PHE A 134 4.54 -14.74 -1.63
N ARG A 135 5.09 -13.78 -2.39
CA ARG A 135 4.75 -13.51 -3.80
C ARG A 135 3.30 -13.08 -4.09
N GLU A 136 2.49 -12.84 -3.09
CA GLU A 136 1.12 -12.33 -3.30
C GLU A 136 1.13 -10.98 -4.03
N THR A 137 2.12 -10.15 -3.79
CA THR A 137 2.24 -8.84 -4.41
C THR A 137 2.55 -8.89 -5.92
N GLU A 138 3.18 -9.95 -6.41
CA GLU A 138 3.37 -10.15 -7.85
C GLU A 138 2.04 -10.39 -8.56
N GLU A 139 1.10 -11.08 -7.89
CA GLU A 139 -0.25 -11.26 -8.41
C GLU A 139 -1.02 -9.94 -8.46
N TYR A 140 -0.89 -9.09 -7.45
CA TYR A 140 -1.49 -7.75 -7.47
C TYR A 140 -0.88 -6.88 -8.57
N ILE A 141 0.43 -6.92 -8.77
CA ILE A 141 1.11 -6.19 -9.85
C ILE A 141 0.48 -6.56 -11.19
N ARG A 142 0.33 -7.86 -11.50
CA ARG A 142 -0.31 -8.34 -12.74
C ARG A 142 -1.79 -7.98 -12.79
N ARG A 143 -2.53 -8.21 -11.72
CA ARG A 143 -3.97 -7.96 -11.64
C ARG A 143 -4.36 -6.53 -11.95
N TYR A 144 -3.54 -5.56 -11.52
CA TYR A 144 -3.78 -4.14 -11.75
C TYR A 144 -2.97 -3.59 -12.93
N GLN A 145 -2.36 -4.47 -13.73
CA GLN A 145 -1.57 -4.13 -14.93
C GLN A 145 -0.47 -3.11 -14.63
N LEU A 146 0.13 -3.21 -13.44
CA LEU A 146 1.22 -2.31 -13.05
C LEU A 146 2.52 -2.68 -13.77
N ASP A 147 2.74 -3.94 -14.09
CA ASP A 147 3.88 -4.41 -14.89
C ASP A 147 3.86 -3.82 -16.31
N GLU A 148 2.72 -3.80 -16.97
CA GLU A 148 2.56 -3.16 -18.28
C GLU A 148 2.73 -1.63 -18.17
N TYR A 149 2.14 -1.03 -17.13
CA TYR A 149 2.17 0.43 -16.91
C TYR A 149 3.57 0.97 -16.64
N PHE A 150 4.37 0.27 -15.82
CA PHE A 150 5.75 0.65 -15.51
C PHE A 150 6.73 0.25 -16.61
N GLY A 151 6.42 -0.78 -17.38
CA GLY A 151 7.25 -1.34 -18.41
C GLY A 151 8.16 -2.49 -17.94
N PRO A 152 8.80 -3.17 -18.89
CA PRO A 152 9.59 -4.38 -18.61
C PRO A 152 10.67 -4.18 -17.55
N GLY A 153 10.73 -5.09 -16.57
CA GLY A 153 11.77 -5.11 -15.53
C GLY A 153 11.65 -4.01 -14.46
N LYS A 154 10.62 -3.16 -14.53
CA LYS A 154 10.45 -2.05 -13.59
C LYS A 154 9.65 -2.42 -12.34
N THR A 155 8.95 -3.52 -12.33
CA THR A 155 8.15 -3.97 -11.18
C THR A 155 8.72 -5.22 -10.56
N LYS A 156 8.62 -5.34 -9.24
CA LYS A 156 9.02 -6.54 -8.50
C LYS A 156 8.22 -6.68 -7.22
N GLY A 157 7.65 -7.88 -7.01
CA GLY A 157 7.22 -8.31 -5.68
C GLY A 157 8.42 -8.69 -4.84
N VAL A 158 8.54 -8.14 -3.63
CA VAL A 158 9.65 -8.43 -2.72
C VAL A 158 9.17 -9.25 -1.53
N ALA A 159 9.98 -10.20 -1.11
CA ALA A 159 9.67 -11.14 -0.05
C ALA A 159 10.66 -11.02 1.13
N PRO A 160 10.26 -11.38 2.36
CA PRO A 160 11.12 -11.28 3.54
C PRO A 160 12.37 -12.14 3.50
N ILE A 161 12.43 -13.11 2.60
CA ILE A 161 13.58 -14.01 2.40
C ILE A 161 14.49 -13.58 1.25
N ASP A 162 14.14 -12.50 0.53
CA ASP A 162 15.01 -11.96 -0.52
C ASP A 162 16.32 -11.45 0.08
N GLU A 163 17.29 -11.20 -0.79
CA GLU A 163 18.60 -10.63 -0.40
C GLU A 163 18.39 -9.37 0.45
N GLY A 164 19.11 -9.31 1.57
CA GLY A 164 19.01 -8.21 2.53
C GLY A 164 20.24 -7.33 2.54
N ILE A 165 20.05 -6.16 3.15
CA ILE A 165 21.14 -5.26 3.52
C ILE A 165 21.04 -4.94 5.02
N PRO A 166 22.16 -4.82 5.72
CA PRO A 166 22.19 -4.31 7.08
C PRO A 166 21.86 -2.82 7.09
N ILE A 167 21.08 -2.40 8.08
CA ILE A 167 20.74 -1.00 8.34
C ILE A 167 21.07 -0.74 9.81
N GLU A 168 22.05 0.10 10.04
CA GLU A 168 22.42 0.53 11.40
C GLU A 168 21.36 1.48 11.94
N THR A 169 20.86 1.16 13.12
CA THR A 169 19.78 1.91 13.78
C THR A 169 20.09 2.12 15.27
N GLU A 170 19.34 2.96 15.93
CA GLU A 170 19.45 3.22 17.38
C GLU A 170 19.20 1.96 18.24
N VAL A 171 18.50 0.96 17.71
CA VAL A 171 18.20 -0.30 18.39
C VAL A 171 19.11 -1.45 17.96
N GLY A 172 20.19 -1.16 17.22
CA GLY A 172 21.13 -2.11 16.66
C GLY A 172 20.93 -2.32 15.17
N THR A 173 21.67 -3.31 14.61
CA THR A 173 21.61 -3.64 13.19
C THR A 173 20.32 -4.36 12.87
N LEU A 174 19.51 -3.76 12.01
CA LEU A 174 18.32 -4.37 11.42
C LEU A 174 18.57 -4.66 9.94
N TYR A 175 17.68 -5.41 9.29
CA TYR A 175 17.87 -5.85 7.90
C TYR A 175 16.70 -5.44 7.03
N GLY A 176 16.98 -4.61 6.02
CA GLY A 176 16.05 -4.29 4.93
C GLY A 176 16.16 -5.29 3.78
N ILE A 177 15.14 -5.33 2.91
CA ILE A 177 15.21 -6.08 1.65
C ILE A 177 15.98 -5.22 0.65
N LYS A 178 17.09 -5.73 0.13
CA LYS A 178 18.01 -4.99 -0.76
C LYS A 178 17.29 -4.34 -1.94
N ALA A 179 16.40 -5.08 -2.61
CA ALA A 179 15.68 -4.57 -3.77
C ALA A 179 14.75 -3.37 -3.46
N VAL A 180 14.42 -3.12 -2.20
CA VAL A 180 13.67 -1.93 -1.79
C VAL A 180 14.54 -0.69 -1.84
N TYR A 181 15.81 -0.84 -1.48
CA TYR A 181 16.76 0.25 -1.28
C TYR A 181 17.80 0.40 -2.40
N ASP A 182 17.65 -0.37 -3.51
CA ASP A 182 18.59 -0.38 -4.66
C ASP A 182 18.36 0.77 -5.66
N ALA A 183 17.86 1.90 -5.18
CA ALA A 183 17.63 3.12 -5.95
C ALA A 183 18.30 4.32 -5.29
N ASP A 184 18.45 5.41 -6.04
CA ASP A 184 18.90 6.70 -5.49
C ASP A 184 17.87 7.25 -4.52
N TRP A 185 16.58 7.15 -4.88
CA TRP A 185 15.46 7.65 -4.09
C TRP A 185 14.40 6.58 -3.85
N ILE A 186 13.72 6.69 -2.72
CA ILE A 186 12.54 5.90 -2.39
C ILE A 186 11.34 6.81 -2.11
N VAL A 187 10.20 6.43 -2.64
CA VAL A 187 8.91 7.08 -2.43
C VAL A 187 7.95 6.07 -1.84
N HIS A 188 7.31 6.42 -0.74
CA HIS A 188 6.41 5.49 -0.05
C HIS A 188 4.95 5.76 -0.43
N CYS A 189 4.30 4.80 -1.10
CA CYS A 189 2.86 4.84 -1.36
C CYS A 189 2.12 3.99 -0.35
N HIS A 190 1.12 4.57 0.31
CA HIS A 190 0.29 3.85 1.27
C HIS A 190 -1.12 4.44 1.40
N HIS A 191 -1.81 4.08 2.44
CA HIS A 191 -3.13 4.61 2.80
C HIS A 191 -3.22 4.81 4.31
N THR A 192 -4.06 5.72 4.74
CA THR A 192 -4.46 5.82 6.14
C THR A 192 -5.30 4.61 6.56
N ASP A 193 -5.41 4.35 7.83
CA ASP A 193 -6.16 3.21 8.35
C ASP A 193 -7.11 3.69 9.45
N VAL A 194 -8.39 3.41 9.28
CA VAL A 194 -9.45 3.81 10.21
C VAL A 194 -9.69 2.77 11.30
N ARG A 195 -8.96 1.66 11.33
CA ARG A 195 -9.13 0.65 12.36
C ARG A 195 -8.67 1.15 13.71
N GLU A 196 -9.54 1.03 14.68
CA GLU A 196 -9.31 1.47 16.06
C GLU A 196 -8.00 0.95 16.67
N VAL A 197 -7.64 -0.29 16.39
CA VAL A 197 -6.39 -0.89 16.88
C VAL A 197 -5.16 -0.12 16.46
N HIS A 198 -5.20 0.56 15.32
CA HIS A 198 -4.11 1.38 14.83
C HIS A 198 -4.10 2.77 15.47
N PHE A 199 -5.25 3.29 15.83
CA PHE A 199 -5.40 4.54 16.55
C PHE A 199 -4.85 4.45 17.98
N HIS A 200 -5.34 3.50 18.75
CA HIS A 200 -4.95 3.33 20.16
C HIS A 200 -3.52 2.87 20.36
N ARG A 201 -2.96 2.16 19.39
CA ARG A 201 -1.59 1.64 19.47
C ARG A 201 -0.59 2.53 18.75
N GLN A 202 -1.01 3.64 18.21
CA GLN A 202 -0.17 4.55 17.44
C GLN A 202 0.66 3.82 16.36
N VAL A 203 0.07 2.79 15.75
CA VAL A 203 0.73 2.08 14.66
C VAL A 203 0.70 2.96 13.44
N ASP A 204 1.79 3.65 13.26
CA ASP A 204 1.97 4.55 12.15
C ASP A 204 2.06 3.77 10.83
N LYS A 205 1.13 4.03 9.94
CA LYS A 205 1.11 3.42 8.60
C LYS A 205 2.22 3.92 7.69
N ALA A 206 2.76 5.10 7.96
CA ALA A 206 3.90 5.61 7.22
C ALA A 206 5.16 4.77 7.52
N VAL A 207 5.41 4.43 8.77
CA VAL A 207 6.65 3.76 9.18
C VAL A 207 6.53 2.24 9.30
N LYS A 208 5.35 1.69 9.63
CA LYS A 208 5.16 0.25 9.83
C LYS A 208 5.71 -0.62 8.68
N PRO A 209 5.50 -0.29 7.40
CA PRO A 209 6.02 -1.10 6.31
C PRO A 209 7.54 -1.24 6.29
N PHE A 210 8.29 -0.29 6.84
CA PHE A 210 9.75 -0.36 6.93
C PHE A 210 10.22 -1.48 7.87
N GLY A 211 9.50 -1.76 8.94
CA GLY A 211 9.75 -2.91 9.82
C GLY A 211 9.07 -4.20 9.37
N MET A 212 8.22 -4.15 8.36
CA MET A 212 7.39 -5.29 7.93
C MET A 212 7.55 -5.59 6.44
N SER A 213 6.86 -4.86 5.57
CA SER A 213 6.77 -5.18 4.13
C SER A 213 8.09 -5.01 3.39
N TYR A 214 8.95 -4.12 3.88
CA TYR A 214 10.25 -3.78 3.29
C TYR A 214 11.44 -4.35 4.06
N ALA A 215 11.16 -5.10 5.13
CA ALA A 215 12.16 -5.69 6.01
C ALA A 215 12.32 -7.19 5.78
N ARG A 216 13.53 -7.68 6.06
CA ARG A 216 13.81 -9.12 6.09
C ARG A 216 13.18 -9.80 7.30
N ILE A 217 13.16 -11.14 7.23
CA ILE A 217 12.55 -11.98 8.27
C ILE A 217 13.18 -11.74 9.65
N GLU A 218 14.48 -11.47 9.71
CA GLU A 218 15.20 -11.21 10.96
C GLU A 218 14.65 -9.96 11.67
N THR A 219 14.47 -8.89 10.93
CA THR A 219 13.88 -7.64 11.45
C THR A 219 12.42 -7.83 11.85
N ARG A 220 11.66 -8.57 11.04
CA ARG A 220 10.26 -8.89 11.37
C ARG A 220 10.15 -9.73 12.64
N SER A 221 11.08 -10.66 12.85
CA SER A 221 11.14 -11.45 14.08
C SER A 221 11.44 -10.56 15.28
N THR A 222 12.38 -9.63 15.17
CA THR A 222 12.65 -8.63 16.21
C THR A 222 11.40 -7.81 16.52
N TYR A 223 10.73 -7.32 15.49
CA TYR A 223 9.48 -6.56 15.61
C TYR A 223 8.41 -7.32 16.39
N HIS A 224 8.22 -8.62 16.12
CA HIS A 224 7.15 -9.40 16.73
C HIS A 224 7.54 -10.03 18.07
N GLN A 225 8.78 -10.48 18.23
CA GLN A 225 9.18 -11.31 19.35
C GLN A 225 9.82 -10.51 20.49
N ASN A 226 10.71 -9.59 20.16
CA ASN A 226 11.52 -8.95 21.18
C ASN A 226 10.85 -7.73 21.80
N LEU A 227 10.11 -6.96 21.03
CA LEU A 227 9.53 -5.70 21.50
C LEU A 227 8.03 -5.79 21.79
N GLY A 228 7.39 -6.86 21.37
CA GLY A 228 5.96 -7.09 21.58
C GLY A 228 5.06 -6.05 20.90
N PRO A 229 3.74 -6.21 21.00
CA PRO A 229 2.79 -5.36 20.26
C PRO A 229 2.83 -3.88 20.62
N ARG A 230 3.22 -3.55 21.85
CA ARG A 230 3.28 -2.15 22.33
C ARG A 230 4.51 -1.40 21.83
N ALA A 231 5.58 -2.13 21.57
CA ALA A 231 6.86 -1.57 21.17
C ALA A 231 7.16 -1.80 19.66
N ALA A 232 6.20 -2.33 18.92
CA ALA A 232 6.35 -2.64 17.50
C ALA A 232 6.74 -1.43 16.65
N ASN A 233 6.31 -0.24 17.03
CA ASN A 233 6.69 1.00 16.34
C ASN A 233 8.18 1.32 16.47
N PHE A 234 8.85 0.92 17.54
CA PHE A 234 10.28 1.22 17.70
C PHE A 234 11.12 0.63 16.59
N THR A 235 10.91 -0.64 16.26
CA THR A 235 11.66 -1.27 15.15
C THR A 235 11.38 -0.60 13.81
N ALA A 236 10.11 -0.29 13.54
CA ALA A 236 9.71 0.34 12.29
C ALA A 236 10.26 1.77 12.18
N ARG A 237 10.18 2.55 13.26
CA ARG A 237 10.71 3.91 13.34
C ARG A 237 12.24 3.91 13.27
N ALA A 238 12.89 3.01 14.00
CA ALA A 238 14.34 2.92 13.99
C ALA A 238 14.91 2.69 12.59
N ILE A 239 14.25 1.87 11.76
CA ILE A 239 14.63 1.73 10.36
C ILE A 239 14.33 3.00 9.58
N PHE A 240 13.11 3.52 9.66
CA PHE A 240 12.69 4.69 8.90
C PHE A 240 13.55 5.92 9.23
N GLU A 241 13.79 6.18 10.51
CA GLU A 241 14.57 7.32 11.01
C GLU A 241 16.09 7.10 10.87
N SER A 242 16.55 5.91 10.44
CA SER A 242 17.98 5.67 10.24
C SER A 242 18.57 6.62 9.19
N PRO A 243 19.83 7.07 9.35
CA PRO A 243 20.49 7.93 8.36
C PRO A 243 20.52 7.31 6.96
N PHE A 244 20.59 5.97 6.88
CA PHE A 244 20.56 5.25 5.61
C PHE A 244 19.24 5.43 4.87
N VAL A 245 18.12 5.23 5.53
CA VAL A 245 16.78 5.38 4.90
C VAL A 245 16.49 6.84 4.62
N GLN A 246 16.77 7.73 5.58
CA GLN A 246 16.53 9.17 5.43
C GLN A 246 17.34 9.80 4.29
N SER A 247 18.56 9.30 4.00
CA SER A 247 19.34 9.77 2.87
C SER A 247 18.74 9.43 1.50
N LYS A 248 17.79 8.50 1.45
CA LYS A 248 17.11 8.04 0.22
C LYS A 248 15.63 8.40 0.18
N PHE A 249 15.01 8.70 1.32
CA PHE A 249 13.59 8.98 1.39
C PHE A 249 13.26 10.32 0.74
N ALA A 250 12.44 10.28 -0.30
CA ALA A 250 12.06 11.46 -1.07
C ALA A 250 10.78 12.09 -0.52
N PHE A 251 9.70 11.33 -0.53
CA PHE A 251 8.39 11.75 -0.04
C PHE A 251 7.46 10.53 0.13
N ALA A 252 6.28 10.78 0.68
CA ALA A 252 5.22 9.79 0.75
C ALA A 252 3.95 10.28 0.06
N SER A 253 3.11 9.33 -0.41
CA SER A 253 1.77 9.59 -0.91
C SER A 253 0.78 8.64 -0.26
N PHE A 254 -0.37 9.16 0.17
CA PHE A 254 -1.37 8.42 0.92
C PHE A 254 -2.76 8.59 0.34
N LEU A 255 -3.51 7.48 0.30
CA LEU A 255 -4.95 7.55 0.22
C LEU A 255 -5.52 7.82 1.61
N ASN A 256 -6.30 8.86 1.75
CA ASN A 256 -7.07 9.11 2.95
C ASN A 256 -8.37 8.32 2.89
N VAL A 257 -8.52 7.40 3.83
CA VAL A 257 -9.63 6.45 3.84
C VAL A 257 -10.55 6.76 5.01
N GLY A 258 -11.79 7.07 4.69
CA GLY A 258 -12.88 7.15 5.63
C GLY A 258 -13.62 5.81 5.76
N PRO A 259 -14.55 5.70 6.71
CA PRO A 259 -15.33 4.48 6.91
C PRO A 259 -16.23 4.11 5.70
N HIS A 260 -16.43 5.03 4.78
CA HIS A 260 -17.31 4.91 3.61
C HIS A 260 -16.59 4.96 2.27
N GLY A 261 -15.26 5.09 2.25
CA GLY A 261 -14.46 5.08 1.01
C GLY A 261 -13.22 5.98 1.06
N VAL A 262 -12.62 6.23 -0.09
CA VAL A 262 -11.51 7.18 -0.20
C VAL A 262 -12.06 8.60 -0.19
N ILE A 263 -11.57 9.42 0.73
CA ILE A 263 -12.03 10.81 0.96
C ILE A 263 -11.01 11.85 0.51
N GLY A 264 -9.76 11.44 0.22
CA GLY A 264 -8.71 12.35 -0.22
C GLY A 264 -7.42 11.64 -0.58
N VAL A 265 -6.46 12.44 -1.01
CA VAL A 265 -5.07 12.06 -1.23
C VAL A 265 -4.20 13.10 -0.56
N ASP A 266 -3.16 12.67 0.14
CA ASP A 266 -2.09 13.52 0.66
C ASP A 266 -0.76 13.11 0.04
N ALA A 267 0.14 14.09 -0.16
CA ALA A 267 1.51 13.86 -0.58
C ALA A 267 2.44 14.91 0.03
N ASP A 268 3.52 14.45 0.72
CA ASP A 268 4.52 15.30 1.36
C ASP A 268 5.85 14.54 1.51
#